data_eb546fa33855b92129b7a88a7d172fb6
#
_entry.id   eb546fa33855b92129b7a88a7d172fb6
#
_cell.length_a   1.000
_cell.length_b   1.000
_cell.length_c   1.000
_cell.angle_alpha   90.00
_cell.angle_beta   90.00
_cell.angle_gamma   90.00
#
_symmetry.space_group_name_H-M   'P 1'
#
loop_
_entity.id
_entity.type
_entity.pdbx_description
1 polymer ?
#
loop_
_entity_poly.entity_id
_entity_poly.type
_entity_poly.pdbx_seq_one_letter_code
_entity_poly.pdbx_strand_id
1 'polypeptide(L)'
;MPAPNNLRFLVTLALFAALAVFAWKSGRRVYEEGPDLEAFERDGAVVLRWSHGVEAPMAERFEKAFARWKSQTDRFVIELDSPGGALIEGRLVIEEIEKIKRTHRVVAYVGPGAACLSMCVPIYLAGDERIAAKDAVFMFHEPSAYDLLTDRKVKKPGFEQRMTSGKFFERYFVNSEMDPQWRETLRADWKGRDLWFTGEELVEQASGVVELVD
;
A
#
# COMPACT_ATOMS: atom_id res chain seq x y z
N MET A 1 -17.28 -60.35 26.12
CA MET A 1 -15.99 -60.06 25.47
C MET A 1 -15.91 -58.57 25.22
N PRO A 2 -14.93 -57.84 25.74
CA PRO A 2 -14.81 -56.43 25.46
C PRO A 2 -14.36 -56.23 24.00
N ALA A 3 -14.99 -55.31 23.30
CA ALA A 3 -14.65 -54.93 21.92
C ALA A 3 -13.18 -54.48 21.84
N PRO A 4 -12.46 -54.80 20.77
CA PRO A 4 -11.04 -54.57 20.69
C PRO A 4 -10.71 -53.08 20.76
N ASN A 5 -9.72 -52.74 21.58
CA ASN A 5 -9.21 -51.37 21.80
C ASN A 5 -8.82 -50.63 20.50
N ASN A 6 -8.63 -51.37 19.42
CA ASN A 6 -8.26 -50.82 18.09
C ASN A 6 -9.34 -49.92 17.45
N LEU A 7 -10.62 -50.21 17.69
CA LEU A 7 -11.70 -49.39 17.11
C LEU A 7 -11.77 -48.03 17.77
N ARG A 8 -11.59 -47.96 19.10
CA ARG A 8 -11.55 -46.68 19.84
C ARG A 8 -10.34 -45.83 19.41
N PHE A 9 -9.17 -46.48 19.25
CA PHE A 9 -7.96 -45.80 18.79
C PHE A 9 -8.11 -45.25 17.37
N LEU A 10 -8.70 -46.01 16.43
CA LEU A 10 -8.95 -45.57 15.07
C LEU A 10 -9.95 -44.38 14.99
N VAL A 11 -11.02 -44.41 15.81
CA VAL A 11 -11.99 -43.32 15.90
C VAL A 11 -11.34 -42.04 16.44
N THR A 12 -10.49 -42.19 17.48
CA THR A 12 -9.78 -41.03 18.04
C THR A 12 -8.80 -40.44 17.04
N LEU A 13 -8.06 -41.26 16.31
CA LEU A 13 -7.12 -40.80 15.28
C LEU A 13 -7.83 -40.07 14.12
N ALA A 14 -8.98 -40.60 13.69
CA ALA A 14 -9.81 -39.97 12.66
C ALA A 14 -10.37 -38.60 13.09
N LEU A 15 -10.77 -38.49 14.38
CA LEU A 15 -11.22 -37.21 14.95
C LEU A 15 -10.10 -36.16 15.02
N PHE A 16 -8.88 -36.56 15.42
CA PHE A 16 -7.73 -35.69 15.44
C PHE A 16 -7.33 -35.22 14.02
N ALA A 17 -7.35 -36.14 13.05
CA ALA A 17 -7.09 -35.80 11.65
C ALA A 17 -8.15 -34.82 11.08
N ALA A 18 -9.43 -35.05 11.40
CA ALA A 18 -10.52 -34.17 10.99
C ALA A 18 -10.40 -32.77 11.64
N LEU A 19 -10.04 -32.71 12.94
CA LEU A 19 -9.78 -31.44 13.63
C LEU A 19 -8.56 -30.71 13.09
N ALA A 20 -7.48 -31.41 12.73
CA ALA A 20 -6.29 -30.82 12.13
C ALA A 20 -6.59 -30.25 10.73
N VAL A 21 -7.39 -30.95 9.90
CA VAL A 21 -7.83 -30.50 8.59
C VAL A 21 -8.78 -29.30 8.72
N PHE A 22 -9.67 -29.32 9.71
CA PHE A 22 -10.57 -28.21 10.00
C PHE A 22 -9.80 -26.98 10.47
N ALA A 23 -8.85 -27.13 11.40
CA ALA A 23 -7.99 -26.06 11.88
C ALA A 23 -7.12 -25.47 10.74
N TRP A 24 -6.60 -26.32 9.84
CA TRP A 24 -5.84 -25.86 8.67
C TRP A 24 -6.72 -25.10 7.68
N LYS A 25 -7.93 -25.60 7.37
CA LYS A 25 -8.89 -24.89 6.52
C LYS A 25 -9.37 -23.59 7.15
N SER A 26 -9.64 -23.58 8.47
CA SER A 26 -10.06 -22.37 9.18
C SER A 26 -8.92 -21.34 9.28
N GLY A 27 -7.68 -21.79 9.55
CA GLY A 27 -6.51 -20.93 9.54
C GLY A 27 -6.24 -20.31 8.16
N ARG A 28 -6.44 -21.06 7.06
CA ARG A 28 -6.35 -20.50 5.71
C ARG A 28 -7.40 -19.42 5.42
N ARG A 29 -8.63 -19.60 5.88
CA ARG A 29 -9.70 -18.60 5.66
C ARG A 29 -9.45 -17.28 6.37
N VAL A 30 -8.83 -17.32 7.55
CA VAL A 30 -8.51 -16.07 8.31
C VAL A 30 -7.44 -15.22 7.59
N TYR A 31 -6.59 -15.84 6.73
CA TYR A 31 -5.60 -15.12 5.92
C TYR A 31 -6.11 -14.67 4.53
N GLU A 32 -7.31 -15.09 4.12
CA GLU A 32 -7.89 -14.71 2.82
C GLU A 32 -8.89 -13.53 2.90
N GLU A 33 -9.27 -13.07 4.09
CA GLU A 33 -10.28 -12.02 4.31
C GLU A 33 -9.68 -10.60 4.44
N GLY A 34 -8.52 -10.34 3.87
CA GLY A 34 -8.01 -8.98 3.75
C GLY A 34 -8.48 -8.29 2.46
N PRO A 35 -8.34 -6.97 2.33
CA PRO A 35 -8.69 -6.24 1.13
C PRO A 35 -7.99 -6.85 -0.09
N ASP A 36 -8.73 -7.03 -1.17
CA ASP A 36 -8.24 -7.68 -2.38
C ASP A 36 -7.63 -6.65 -3.34
N LEU A 37 -6.51 -7.06 -3.96
CA LEU A 37 -5.94 -6.37 -5.11
C LEU A 37 -6.63 -6.88 -6.38
N GLU A 38 -7.29 -6.00 -7.12
CA GLU A 38 -7.79 -6.33 -8.44
C GLU A 38 -6.64 -6.31 -9.46
N ALA A 39 -6.50 -7.38 -10.24
CA ALA A 39 -5.48 -7.48 -11.28
C ALA A 39 -6.12 -7.90 -12.62
N PHE A 40 -6.00 -7.06 -13.66
CA PHE A 40 -6.59 -7.29 -14.98
C PHE A 40 -5.78 -6.59 -16.08
N GLU A 41 -5.99 -7.02 -17.33
CA GLU A 41 -5.39 -6.39 -18.50
C GLU A 41 -6.22 -5.21 -18.99
N ARG A 42 -5.53 -4.12 -19.35
CA ARG A 42 -6.10 -2.95 -20.02
C ARG A 42 -5.05 -2.28 -20.90
N ASP A 43 -5.35 -2.11 -22.19
CA ASP A 43 -4.51 -1.40 -23.18
C ASP A 43 -3.06 -1.91 -23.24
N GLY A 44 -2.87 -3.22 -23.18
CA GLY A 44 -1.57 -3.88 -23.23
C GLY A 44 -0.73 -3.76 -21.95
N ALA A 45 -1.31 -3.26 -20.88
CA ALA A 45 -0.72 -3.23 -19.56
C ALA A 45 -1.51 -4.11 -18.57
N VAL A 46 -0.88 -4.55 -17.49
CA VAL A 46 -1.59 -5.14 -16.36
C VAL A 46 -1.83 -4.06 -15.32
N VAL A 47 -3.12 -3.85 -15.02
CA VAL A 47 -3.56 -2.92 -13.97
C VAL A 47 -3.62 -3.67 -12.65
N LEU A 48 -2.99 -3.11 -11.64
CA LEU A 48 -3.05 -3.51 -10.24
C LEU A 48 -3.80 -2.41 -9.49
N ARG A 49 -5.11 -2.61 -9.24
CA ARG A 49 -5.96 -1.62 -8.57
C ARG A 49 -6.08 -1.92 -7.09
N TRP A 50 -5.83 -0.90 -6.28
CA TRP A 50 -5.99 -0.94 -4.84
C TRP A 50 -6.86 0.22 -4.36
N SER A 51 -8.03 -0.11 -3.78
CA SER A 51 -9.03 0.88 -3.32
C SER A 51 -9.33 0.73 -1.83
N HIS A 52 -8.26 0.57 -1.02
CA HIS A 52 -8.35 0.32 0.41
C HIS A 52 -7.26 1.07 1.18
N GLY A 53 -7.27 0.96 2.52
CA GLY A 53 -6.19 1.42 3.37
C GLY A 53 -4.85 0.73 3.04
N VAL A 54 -3.75 1.41 3.32
CA VAL A 54 -2.41 0.81 3.25
C VAL A 54 -2.22 -0.07 4.48
N GLU A 55 -2.60 -1.33 4.37
CA GLU A 55 -2.59 -2.31 5.46
C GLU A 55 -2.30 -3.72 4.94
N ALA A 56 -1.81 -4.57 5.82
CA ALA A 56 -1.57 -5.96 5.45
C ALA A 56 -2.89 -6.64 5.02
N PRO A 57 -2.86 -7.44 3.95
CA PRO A 57 -1.69 -7.99 3.25
C PRO A 57 -1.38 -7.32 1.89
N MET A 58 -1.42 -6.00 1.78
CA MET A 58 -1.23 -5.27 0.51
C MET A 58 0.06 -5.69 -0.21
N ALA A 59 1.20 -5.70 0.48
CA ALA A 59 2.49 -6.05 -0.12
C ALA A 59 2.51 -7.48 -0.65
N GLU A 60 1.95 -8.43 0.10
CA GLU A 60 1.83 -9.83 -0.33
C GLU A 60 0.92 -9.98 -1.57
N ARG A 61 -0.16 -9.16 -1.65
CA ARG A 61 -1.06 -9.15 -2.82
C ARG A 61 -0.34 -8.63 -4.06
N PHE A 62 0.47 -7.57 -3.93
CA PHE A 62 1.31 -7.05 -5.02
C PHE A 62 2.34 -8.09 -5.47
N GLU A 63 3.06 -8.73 -4.55
CA GLU A 63 4.02 -9.79 -4.87
C GLU A 63 3.38 -10.92 -5.66
N LYS A 64 2.23 -11.43 -5.20
CA LYS A 64 1.48 -12.52 -5.86
C LYS A 64 0.97 -12.10 -7.25
N ALA A 65 0.41 -10.91 -7.38
CA ALA A 65 -0.07 -10.39 -8.66
C ALA A 65 1.09 -10.24 -9.65
N PHE A 66 2.20 -9.64 -9.23
CA PHE A 66 3.38 -9.52 -10.06
C PHE A 66 3.92 -10.88 -10.49
N ALA A 67 4.10 -11.84 -9.57
CA ALA A 67 4.56 -13.18 -9.90
C ALA A 67 3.67 -13.86 -10.95
N ARG A 68 2.37 -13.63 -10.90
CA ARG A 68 1.39 -14.19 -11.83
C ARG A 68 1.46 -13.55 -13.22
N TRP A 69 1.65 -12.23 -13.30
CA TRP A 69 1.45 -11.48 -14.55
C TRP A 69 2.75 -11.05 -15.26
N LYS A 70 3.91 -11.12 -14.61
CA LYS A 70 5.19 -10.61 -15.11
C LYS A 70 5.64 -11.17 -16.46
N SER A 71 5.16 -12.35 -16.86
CA SER A 71 5.49 -12.93 -18.17
C SER A 71 4.51 -12.54 -19.28
N GLN A 72 3.47 -11.76 -18.97
CA GLN A 72 2.37 -11.43 -19.86
C GLN A 72 2.36 -9.94 -20.27
N THR A 73 3.17 -9.11 -19.62
CA THR A 73 3.25 -7.68 -19.89
C THR A 73 4.64 -7.14 -19.62
N ASP A 74 5.00 -6.05 -20.29
CA ASP A 74 6.20 -5.26 -19.98
C ASP A 74 5.88 -4.03 -19.12
N ARG A 75 4.57 -3.76 -18.89
CA ARG A 75 4.11 -2.57 -18.18
C ARG A 75 3.03 -2.87 -17.16
N PHE A 76 3.23 -2.43 -15.94
CA PHE A 76 2.21 -2.42 -14.89
C PHE A 76 1.68 -1.02 -14.67
N VAL A 77 0.38 -0.91 -14.41
CA VAL A 77 -0.27 0.31 -13.91
C VAL A 77 -0.75 0.04 -12.50
N ILE A 78 -0.23 0.77 -11.53
CA ILE A 78 -0.70 0.72 -10.14
C ILE A 78 -1.74 1.82 -9.97
N GLU A 79 -3.01 1.42 -9.97
CA GLU A 79 -4.15 2.32 -9.82
C GLU A 79 -4.54 2.40 -8.35
N LEU A 80 -4.47 3.60 -7.78
CA LEU A 80 -4.60 3.85 -6.35
C LEU A 80 -5.83 4.72 -6.05
N ASP A 81 -6.61 4.27 -5.04
CA ASP A 81 -7.64 5.06 -4.37
C ASP A 81 -7.58 4.71 -2.88
N SER A 82 -6.77 5.44 -2.10
CA SER A 82 -6.40 5.01 -0.77
C SER A 82 -6.28 6.16 0.23
N PRO A 83 -6.87 6.02 1.43
CA PRO A 83 -6.70 6.98 2.52
C PRO A 83 -5.29 6.92 3.17
N GLY A 84 -4.40 6.07 2.68
CA GLY A 84 -3.13 5.79 3.34
C GLY A 84 -3.25 4.74 4.43
N GLY A 85 -2.33 4.73 5.40
CA GLY A 85 -2.35 3.75 6.48
C GLY A 85 -0.98 3.43 7.08
N ALA A 86 -0.70 2.14 7.30
CA ALA A 86 0.47 1.69 8.04
C ALA A 86 1.79 1.94 7.31
N LEU A 87 2.72 2.63 7.98
CA LEU A 87 4.05 2.95 7.44
C LEU A 87 4.85 1.70 7.09
N ILE A 88 4.74 0.65 7.90
CA ILE A 88 5.48 -0.61 7.67
C ILE A 88 4.98 -1.28 6.40
N GLU A 89 3.67 -1.40 6.24
CA GLU A 89 3.07 -2.01 5.06
C GLU A 89 3.37 -1.22 3.80
N GLY A 90 3.21 0.11 3.84
CA GLY A 90 3.54 0.97 2.70
C GLY A 90 5.01 0.87 2.28
N ARG A 91 5.94 0.71 3.24
CA ARG A 91 7.34 0.45 2.93
C ARG A 91 7.51 -0.89 2.19
N LEU A 92 6.85 -1.95 2.64
CA LEU A 92 6.92 -3.25 1.98
C LEU A 92 6.34 -3.19 0.55
N VAL A 93 5.23 -2.47 0.35
CA VAL A 93 4.66 -2.24 -0.99
C VAL A 93 5.65 -1.51 -1.90
N ILE A 94 6.30 -0.45 -1.41
CA ILE A 94 7.33 0.26 -2.18
C ILE A 94 8.50 -0.67 -2.54
N GLU A 95 8.95 -1.53 -1.62
CA GLU A 95 9.99 -2.53 -1.89
C GLU A 95 9.56 -3.52 -2.98
N GLU A 96 8.28 -3.92 -3.04
CA GLU A 96 7.75 -4.75 -4.14
C GLU A 96 7.70 -3.97 -5.47
N ILE A 97 7.26 -2.71 -5.47
CA ILE A 97 7.29 -1.85 -6.65
C ILE A 97 8.71 -1.72 -7.20
N GLU A 98 9.69 -1.46 -6.34
CA GLU A 98 11.11 -1.36 -6.75
C GLU A 98 11.66 -2.69 -7.32
N LYS A 99 11.16 -3.83 -6.87
CA LYS A 99 11.50 -5.13 -7.48
C LYS A 99 10.90 -5.26 -8.90
N ILE A 100 9.65 -4.85 -9.07
CA ILE A 100 8.93 -4.86 -10.35
C ILE A 100 9.65 -3.96 -11.37
N LYS A 101 10.05 -2.76 -10.97
CA LYS A 101 10.73 -1.75 -11.80
C LYS A 101 12.08 -2.23 -12.39
N ARG A 102 12.70 -3.23 -11.80
CA ARG A 102 13.97 -3.79 -12.35
C ARG A 102 13.80 -4.43 -13.71
N THR A 103 12.60 -4.85 -14.05
CA THR A 103 12.30 -5.65 -15.26
C THR A 103 11.09 -5.16 -16.04
N HIS A 104 10.26 -4.30 -15.47
CA HIS A 104 9.02 -3.81 -16.05
C HIS A 104 8.88 -2.31 -15.80
N ARG A 105 8.19 -1.63 -16.69
CA ARG A 105 7.79 -0.24 -16.49
C ARG A 105 6.59 -0.17 -15.55
N VAL A 106 6.63 0.72 -14.58
CA VAL A 106 5.56 0.90 -13.58
C VAL A 106 5.00 2.30 -13.69
N VAL A 107 3.72 2.41 -14.01
CA VAL A 107 2.96 3.65 -13.99
C VAL A 107 2.15 3.70 -12.70
N ALA A 108 2.29 4.74 -11.90
CA ALA A 108 1.39 5.03 -10.79
C ALA A 108 0.26 5.94 -11.27
N TYR A 109 -0.98 5.57 -10.97
CA TYR A 109 -2.16 6.28 -11.45
C TYR A 109 -3.15 6.54 -10.31
N VAL A 110 -3.69 7.76 -10.26
CA VAL A 110 -4.82 8.12 -9.40
C VAL A 110 -5.93 8.67 -10.31
N GLY A 111 -7.03 7.92 -10.40
CA GLY A 111 -8.12 8.18 -11.34
C GLY A 111 -9.03 9.35 -10.95
N PRO A 112 -10.04 9.65 -11.80
CA PRO A 112 -11.02 10.71 -11.53
C PRO A 112 -11.78 10.46 -10.23
N GLY A 113 -11.84 11.49 -9.37
CA GLY A 113 -12.51 11.43 -8.07
C GLY A 113 -11.84 10.53 -7.03
N ALA A 114 -10.72 9.87 -7.39
CA ALA A 114 -9.95 9.03 -6.46
C ALA A 114 -9.03 9.86 -5.56
N ALA A 115 -8.62 9.26 -4.46
CA ALA A 115 -7.74 9.91 -3.50
C ALA A 115 -6.47 9.08 -3.22
N CYS A 116 -5.34 9.75 -3.11
CA CYS A 116 -4.10 9.16 -2.63
C CYS A 116 -3.57 9.97 -1.45
N LEU A 117 -3.85 9.50 -0.23
CA LEU A 117 -3.62 10.27 0.98
C LEU A 117 -2.51 9.63 1.83
N SER A 118 -1.76 10.44 2.56
CA SER A 118 -0.82 9.97 3.58
C SER A 118 0.21 8.96 3.02
N MET A 119 0.27 7.72 3.53
CA MET A 119 1.21 6.68 3.08
C MET A 119 0.96 6.23 1.63
N CYS A 120 -0.21 6.51 1.03
CA CYS A 120 -0.45 6.29 -0.39
C CYS A 120 0.49 7.15 -1.27
N VAL A 121 0.78 8.39 -0.87
CA VAL A 121 1.62 9.31 -1.66
C VAL A 121 3.04 8.75 -1.88
N PRO A 122 3.76 8.25 -0.87
CA PRO A 122 5.03 7.54 -1.08
C PRO A 122 4.94 6.34 -2.02
N ILE A 123 3.84 5.58 -1.98
CA ILE A 123 3.61 4.46 -2.89
C ILE A 123 3.43 4.97 -4.33
N TYR A 124 2.65 6.02 -4.52
CA TYR A 124 2.47 6.67 -5.83
C TYR A 124 3.79 7.21 -6.39
N LEU A 125 4.61 7.85 -5.54
CA LEU A 125 5.93 8.38 -5.93
C LEU A 125 6.94 7.30 -6.32
N ALA A 126 6.69 6.04 -5.97
CA ALA A 126 7.55 4.92 -6.36
C ALA A 126 7.37 4.49 -7.82
N GLY A 127 6.35 4.97 -8.55
CA GLY A 127 6.19 4.71 -10.00
C GLY A 127 7.31 5.33 -10.85
N ASP A 128 7.57 4.73 -12.02
CA ASP A 128 8.47 5.33 -13.04
C ASP A 128 7.79 6.49 -13.77
N GLU A 129 6.47 6.43 -13.90
CA GLU A 129 5.62 7.50 -14.39
C GLU A 129 4.49 7.74 -13.39
N ARG A 130 4.09 8.97 -13.24
CA ARG A 130 3.08 9.40 -12.26
C ARG A 130 2.00 10.22 -12.94
N ILE A 131 0.86 9.57 -13.13
CA ILE A 131 -0.31 10.16 -13.82
C ILE A 131 -1.45 10.31 -12.83
N ALA A 132 -2.17 11.41 -12.88
CA ALA A 132 -3.36 11.61 -12.08
C ALA A 132 -4.47 12.28 -12.89
N ALA A 133 -5.71 12.02 -12.54
CA ALA A 133 -6.81 12.84 -13.04
C ALA A 133 -6.74 14.26 -12.44
N LYS A 134 -7.31 15.24 -13.14
CA LYS A 134 -7.33 16.66 -12.69
C LYS A 134 -7.90 16.82 -11.30
N ASP A 135 -8.99 16.12 -11.03
CA ASP A 135 -9.74 16.14 -9.77
C ASP A 135 -9.29 15.07 -8.76
N ALA A 136 -8.27 14.28 -9.10
CA ALA A 136 -7.65 13.35 -8.14
C ALA A 136 -7.11 14.11 -6.93
N VAL A 137 -7.30 13.59 -5.73
CA VAL A 137 -6.97 14.30 -4.49
C VAL A 137 -5.74 13.69 -3.84
N PHE A 138 -4.78 14.53 -3.48
CA PHE A 138 -3.58 14.16 -2.75
C PHE A 138 -3.55 14.86 -1.39
N MET A 139 -3.13 14.13 -0.34
CA MET A 139 -2.94 14.74 0.98
C MET A 139 -1.61 14.33 1.61
N PHE A 140 -0.90 15.36 2.05
CA PHE A 140 0.40 15.22 2.73
C PHE A 140 0.25 15.64 4.18
N HIS A 141 0.74 14.83 5.09
CA HIS A 141 0.81 15.15 6.51
C HIS A 141 1.97 14.43 7.20
N GLU A 142 2.35 14.91 8.37
CA GLU A 142 3.35 14.25 9.20
C GLU A 142 2.86 12.88 9.67
N PRO A 143 3.75 11.85 9.72
CA PRO A 143 3.38 10.56 10.27
C PRO A 143 2.79 10.67 11.67
N SER A 144 1.64 10.04 11.89
CA SER A 144 0.98 9.97 13.19
C SER A 144 1.17 8.60 13.82
N ALA A 145 1.24 8.54 15.14
CA ALA A 145 1.19 7.29 15.88
C ALA A 145 -0.21 7.11 16.47
N TYR A 146 -0.72 5.88 16.36
CA TYR A 146 -1.99 5.50 16.96
C TYR A 146 -1.76 4.40 18.00
N ASP A 147 -2.53 4.42 19.05
CA ASP A 147 -2.57 3.35 20.06
C ASP A 147 -3.33 2.16 19.46
N LEU A 148 -2.70 0.99 19.46
CA LEU A 148 -3.25 -0.22 18.85
C LEU A 148 -4.53 -0.77 19.52
N LEU A 149 -4.79 -0.37 20.77
CA LEU A 149 -5.94 -0.86 21.53
C LEU A 149 -7.13 0.10 21.45
N THR A 150 -6.85 1.40 21.37
CA THR A 150 -7.88 2.45 21.45
C THR A 150 -8.12 3.19 20.16
N ASP A 151 -7.31 2.94 19.15
CA ASP A 151 -7.28 3.66 17.86
C ASP A 151 -7.20 5.19 18.02
N ARG A 152 -6.64 5.64 19.15
CA ARG A 152 -6.47 7.06 19.40
C ARG A 152 -5.08 7.52 19.00
N LYS A 153 -5.03 8.72 18.40
CA LYS A 153 -3.76 9.37 18.07
C LYS A 153 -2.93 9.57 19.33
N VAL A 154 -1.74 8.98 19.36
CA VAL A 154 -0.78 9.13 20.46
C VAL A 154 -0.01 10.42 20.26
N LYS A 155 -0.05 11.30 21.25
CA LYS A 155 0.76 12.51 21.23
C LYS A 155 2.20 12.17 21.65
N LYS A 156 3.10 12.09 20.68
CA LYS A 156 4.53 11.89 20.94
C LYS A 156 5.17 13.17 21.47
N PRO A 157 6.25 13.07 22.30
CA PRO A 157 7.09 14.21 22.61
C PRO A 157 7.56 14.92 21.34
N GLY A 158 7.61 16.25 21.36
CA GLY A 158 7.91 17.05 20.16
C GLY A 158 9.25 16.69 19.49
N PHE A 159 10.24 16.20 20.25
CA PHE A 159 11.50 15.71 19.69
C PHE A 159 11.31 14.41 18.89
N GLU A 160 10.58 13.43 19.42
CA GLU A 160 10.29 12.16 18.73
C GLU A 160 9.45 12.37 17.49
N GLN A 161 8.47 13.26 17.56
CA GLN A 161 7.66 13.63 16.41
C GLN A 161 8.54 14.20 15.30
N ARG A 162 9.41 15.18 15.60
CA ARG A 162 10.33 15.77 14.63
C ARG A 162 11.27 14.73 14.01
N MET A 163 11.82 13.81 14.82
CA MET A 163 12.68 12.74 14.31
C MET A 163 11.92 11.78 13.37
N THR A 164 10.70 11.39 13.75
CA THR A 164 9.86 10.51 12.92
C THR A 164 9.51 11.17 11.60
N SER A 165 9.03 12.42 11.64
CA SER A 165 8.68 13.21 10.46
C SER A 165 9.90 13.46 9.57
N GLY A 166 11.05 13.81 10.17
CA GLY A 166 12.29 14.00 9.42
C GLY A 166 12.73 12.75 8.67
N LYS A 167 12.76 11.59 9.34
CA LYS A 167 13.13 10.30 8.70
C LYS A 167 12.16 9.90 7.61
N PHE A 168 10.86 10.13 7.80
CA PHE A 168 9.84 9.87 6.78
C PHE A 168 10.07 10.74 5.56
N PHE A 169 10.25 12.05 5.78
CA PHE A 169 10.46 13.02 4.71
C PHE A 169 11.72 12.69 3.89
N GLU A 170 12.83 12.42 4.56
CA GLU A 170 14.09 12.04 3.92
C GLU A 170 13.92 10.76 3.08
N ARG A 171 13.28 9.76 3.64
CA ARG A 171 13.13 8.46 2.96
C ARG A 171 12.30 8.55 1.69
N TYR A 172 11.18 9.25 1.73
CA TYR A 172 10.16 9.16 0.68
C TYR A 172 10.06 10.37 -0.22
N PHE A 173 10.45 11.56 0.27
CA PHE A 173 10.31 12.78 -0.51
C PHE A 173 11.65 13.32 -1.01
N VAL A 174 12.71 13.27 -0.20
CA VAL A 174 14.03 13.75 -0.65
C VAL A 174 14.59 12.89 -1.77
N ASN A 175 14.36 11.58 -1.71
CA ASN A 175 14.85 10.63 -2.72
C ASN A 175 13.86 10.40 -3.88
N SER A 176 12.76 11.16 -3.95
CA SER A 176 11.82 11.14 -5.06
C SER A 176 12.18 12.18 -6.11
N GLU A 177 11.48 12.15 -7.24
CA GLU A 177 11.64 13.12 -8.34
C GLU A 177 10.83 14.41 -8.14
N MET A 178 10.35 14.67 -6.93
CA MET A 178 9.69 15.93 -6.58
C MET A 178 10.62 17.12 -6.80
N ASP A 179 10.07 18.24 -7.30
CA ASP A 179 10.83 19.48 -7.41
C ASP A 179 11.45 19.89 -6.06
N PRO A 180 12.75 20.16 -6.00
CA PRO A 180 13.42 20.45 -4.74
C PRO A 180 12.86 21.68 -4.01
N GLN A 181 12.46 22.75 -4.74
CA GLN A 181 11.95 23.97 -4.13
C GLN A 181 10.53 23.75 -3.60
N TRP A 182 9.68 23.08 -4.38
CA TRP A 182 8.33 22.72 -3.94
C TRP A 182 8.37 21.79 -2.71
N ARG A 183 9.27 20.81 -2.71
CA ARG A 183 9.48 19.89 -1.60
C ARG A 183 9.89 20.62 -0.31
N GLU A 184 10.78 21.60 -0.36
CA GLU A 184 11.16 22.39 0.82
C GLU A 184 9.98 23.23 1.32
N THR A 185 9.16 23.79 0.43
CA THR A 185 7.91 24.46 0.80
C THR A 185 6.95 23.51 1.50
N LEU A 186 6.75 22.31 0.94
CA LEU A 186 5.97 21.24 1.58
C LEU A 186 6.50 20.93 2.99
N ARG A 187 7.83 20.79 3.15
CA ARG A 187 8.48 20.51 4.43
C ARG A 187 8.27 21.61 5.48
N ALA A 188 8.18 22.85 5.05
CA ALA A 188 7.91 23.98 5.93
C ALA A 188 6.45 23.98 6.40
N ASP A 189 5.52 23.69 5.49
CA ASP A 189 4.10 23.91 5.69
C ASP A 189 3.34 22.72 6.31
N TRP A 190 3.83 21.49 6.13
CA TRP A 190 3.12 20.28 6.59
C TRP A 190 3.15 20.05 8.11
N LYS A 191 3.96 20.82 8.85
CA LYS A 191 4.14 20.65 10.30
C LYS A 191 2.82 20.84 11.06
N GLY A 192 2.27 19.73 11.54
CA GLY A 192 1.01 19.71 12.29
C GLY A 192 -0.23 20.05 11.45
N ARG A 193 -0.13 20.04 10.13
CA ARG A 193 -1.21 20.36 9.19
C ARG A 193 -1.33 19.27 8.13
N ASP A 194 -2.55 19.12 7.64
CA ASP A 194 -2.85 18.32 6.46
C ASP A 194 -2.90 19.28 5.26
N LEU A 195 -2.07 19.00 4.26
CA LEU A 195 -1.97 19.80 3.04
C LEU A 195 -2.63 19.03 1.90
N TRP A 196 -3.61 19.60 1.28
CA TRP A 196 -4.46 19.02 0.25
C TRP A 196 -4.20 19.66 -1.09
N PHE A 197 -4.09 18.84 -2.14
CA PHE A 197 -3.89 19.28 -3.52
C PHE A 197 -4.70 18.41 -4.46
N THR A 198 -5.15 18.99 -5.56
CA THR A 198 -5.65 18.22 -6.70
C THR A 198 -4.50 17.81 -7.63
N GLY A 199 -4.76 16.84 -8.54
CA GLY A 199 -3.80 16.49 -9.57
C GLY A 199 -3.43 17.69 -10.45
N GLU A 200 -4.40 18.51 -10.81
CA GLU A 200 -4.19 19.73 -11.61
C GLU A 200 -3.30 20.73 -10.86
N GLU A 201 -3.58 21.03 -9.59
CA GLU A 201 -2.75 21.93 -8.77
C GLU A 201 -1.31 21.45 -8.63
N LEU A 202 -1.07 20.14 -8.50
CA LEU A 202 0.28 19.59 -8.39
C LEU A 202 1.08 19.76 -9.70
N VAL A 203 0.43 19.68 -10.86
CA VAL A 203 1.07 19.94 -12.15
C VAL A 203 1.29 21.45 -12.35
N GLU A 204 0.29 22.30 -12.07
CA GLU A 204 0.40 23.76 -12.20
C GLU A 204 1.51 24.33 -11.32
N GLN A 205 1.72 23.76 -10.14
CA GLN A 205 2.80 24.13 -9.23
C GLN A 205 4.15 23.54 -9.61
N ALA A 206 4.25 22.79 -10.71
CA ALA A 206 5.47 22.07 -11.12
C ALA A 206 6.09 21.26 -9.96
N SER A 207 5.25 20.59 -9.17
CA SER A 207 5.65 19.91 -7.94
C SER A 207 6.58 18.70 -8.17
N GLY A 208 6.55 18.12 -9.36
CA GLY A 208 7.20 16.85 -9.66
C GLY A 208 6.54 15.64 -8.99
N VAL A 209 5.41 15.84 -8.29
CA VAL A 209 4.60 14.75 -7.74
C VAL A 209 3.81 14.07 -8.84
N VAL A 210 3.06 14.86 -9.62
CA VAL A 210 2.30 14.43 -10.79
C VAL A 210 3.03 14.93 -12.03
N GLU A 211 3.24 14.07 -13.00
CA GLU A 211 3.92 14.42 -14.27
C GLU A 211 2.92 14.77 -15.37
N LEU A 212 1.82 14.03 -15.41
CA LEU A 212 0.78 14.20 -16.41
C LEU A 212 -0.59 14.21 -15.74
N VAL A 213 -1.46 15.05 -16.26
CA VAL A 213 -2.87 15.08 -15.90
C VAL A 213 -3.68 14.43 -17.03
N ASP A 214 -4.57 13.50 -16.65
CA ASP A 214 -5.48 12.79 -17.54
C ASP A 214 -6.89 13.40 -17.55
#